data_e9d0183cdb973850164a4abdd7d88389
#
_entry.id   e9d0183cdb973850164a4abdd7d88389
#
_cell.length_a   1.000
_cell.length_b   1.000
_cell.length_c   1.000
_cell.angle_alpha   90.00
_cell.angle_beta   90.00
_cell.angle_gamma   90.00
#
_symmetry.space_group_name_H-M   'P 1'
#
loop_
_entity.id
_entity.type
_entity.pdbx_description
1 polymer ?
#
loop_
_entity_poly.entity_id
_entity_poly.type
_entity_poly.pdbx_seq_one_letter_code
_entity_poly.pdbx_strand_id
1 'polypeptide(L)'
;MRFFLIFTLSLFCFSLNGQTNTNCANMSGICTNTGLTFQANSGVPDASTSNPGNNYGCLFSSPNPAWYYLEISQTGSLSMTLSAAQDIDFIMWGPFPNLLNAVANCNSYSAADIVPDLPAGCGGFFGPVCTQQGCSYSASNIETPSISNALAGEVYVLLVTNYANVVQNISLVQSGGSGGTNCNVLNPCDMTYINASVTSCDSLSGTYDISGVIEFNNAPLFGSLVLKNCSGDSVIYIPPFT
;
A
#
# COMPACT_ATOMS: atom_id res chain seq x y z
N MET A 1 24.46 -41.92 -40.36
CA MET A 1 24.56 -40.58 -39.81
C MET A 1 23.17 -40.21 -39.27
N ARG A 2 22.94 -40.36 -37.98
CA ARG A 2 21.65 -40.09 -37.33
C ARG A 2 21.73 -38.70 -36.68
N PHE A 3 20.94 -37.74 -37.21
CA PHE A 3 20.77 -36.42 -36.61
C PHE A 3 19.82 -36.51 -35.43
N PHE A 4 20.31 -36.23 -34.20
CA PHE A 4 19.49 -36.01 -33.03
C PHE A 4 19.11 -34.52 -32.99
N LEU A 5 17.81 -34.26 -33.19
CA LEU A 5 17.24 -32.93 -33.04
C LEU A 5 16.95 -32.73 -31.54
N ILE A 6 17.79 -31.93 -30.84
CA ILE A 6 17.54 -31.53 -29.45
C ILE A 6 16.57 -30.37 -29.48
N PHE A 7 15.34 -30.63 -29.07
CA PHE A 7 14.33 -29.60 -28.83
C PHE A 7 14.54 -29.02 -27.44
N THR A 8 15.14 -27.83 -27.33
CA THR A 8 15.22 -27.09 -26.07
C THR A 8 13.86 -26.43 -25.81
N LEU A 9 13.10 -27.00 -24.89
CA LEU A 9 11.88 -26.40 -24.35
C LEU A 9 12.25 -25.25 -23.43
N SER A 10 12.19 -24.02 -23.93
CA SER A 10 12.33 -22.81 -23.10
C SER A 10 11.08 -22.64 -22.24
N LEU A 11 11.22 -23.00 -20.97
CA LEU A 11 10.19 -22.75 -19.97
C LEU A 11 10.19 -21.24 -19.62
N PHE A 12 9.29 -20.49 -20.24
CA PHE A 12 9.03 -19.10 -19.83
C PHE A 12 8.28 -19.14 -18.48
N CYS A 13 8.99 -18.93 -17.39
CA CYS A 13 8.34 -18.59 -16.11
C CYS A 13 7.73 -17.18 -16.22
N PHE A 14 6.45 -17.11 -16.51
CA PHE A 14 5.68 -15.89 -16.27
C PHE A 14 5.49 -15.77 -14.76
N SER A 15 6.21 -14.85 -14.14
CA SER A 15 5.87 -14.40 -12.79
C SER A 15 4.56 -13.61 -12.89
N LEU A 16 3.45 -14.27 -12.58
CA LEU A 16 2.19 -13.57 -12.33
C LEU A 16 2.36 -12.86 -10.99
N ASN A 17 2.78 -11.61 -11.03
CA ASN A 17 2.71 -10.74 -9.86
C ASN A 17 1.24 -10.43 -9.61
N GLY A 18 0.58 -11.27 -8.81
CA GLY A 18 -0.72 -10.95 -8.25
C GLY A 18 -0.60 -9.72 -7.35
N GLN A 19 -1.66 -8.96 -7.24
CA GLN A 19 -1.76 -7.83 -6.33
C GLN A 19 -1.42 -8.30 -4.89
N THR A 20 -0.38 -7.72 -4.28
CA THR A 20 0.13 -8.13 -2.96
C THR A 20 -0.49 -7.35 -1.82
N ASN A 21 -1.09 -6.18 -2.10
CA ASN A 21 -1.68 -5.26 -1.13
C ASN A 21 -3.16 -5.57 -0.83
N THR A 22 -3.50 -6.84 -0.67
CA THR A 22 -4.85 -7.28 -0.27
C THR A 22 -5.12 -7.16 1.23
N ASN A 23 -4.12 -6.79 2.01
CA ASN A 23 -4.19 -6.58 3.45
C ASN A 23 -3.62 -5.21 3.80
N CYS A 24 -4.22 -4.54 4.77
CA CYS A 24 -3.81 -3.22 5.23
C CYS A 24 -2.32 -3.14 5.61
N ALA A 25 -1.78 -4.16 6.26
CA ALA A 25 -0.35 -4.17 6.64
C ALA A 25 0.62 -4.18 5.43
N ASN A 26 0.12 -4.52 4.25
CA ASN A 26 0.89 -4.58 3.00
C ASN A 26 0.47 -3.47 2.02
N MET A 27 -0.08 -2.37 2.52
CA MET A 27 -0.51 -1.26 1.66
C MET A 27 0.64 -0.70 0.83
N SER A 28 0.34 -0.30 -0.40
CA SER A 28 1.31 0.27 -1.34
C SER A 28 1.17 1.79 -1.42
N GLY A 29 2.29 2.49 -1.63
CA GLY A 29 2.26 3.94 -1.81
C GLY A 29 1.62 4.35 -3.15
N ILE A 30 0.98 5.50 -3.17
CA ILE A 30 0.47 6.16 -4.38
C ILE A 30 1.13 7.51 -4.56
N CYS A 31 1.57 7.78 -5.79
CA CYS A 31 1.92 9.10 -6.28
C CYS A 31 0.82 9.59 -7.22
N THR A 32 0.07 10.60 -6.80
CA THR A 32 -1.06 11.10 -7.59
C THR A 32 -0.63 11.86 -8.85
N ASN A 33 0.61 12.41 -8.86
CA ASN A 33 1.15 13.16 -10.01
C ASN A 33 1.40 12.28 -11.24
N THR A 34 1.74 11.01 -11.04
CA THR A 34 1.99 10.05 -12.14
C THR A 34 0.77 9.18 -12.43
N GLY A 35 -0.22 9.21 -11.53
CA GLY A 35 -1.33 8.26 -11.53
C GLY A 35 -0.88 6.84 -11.17
N LEU A 36 -1.85 5.98 -11.02
CA LEU A 36 -1.67 4.55 -10.73
C LEU A 36 -2.62 3.77 -11.62
N THR A 37 -2.13 2.71 -12.25
CA THR A 37 -2.99 1.70 -12.87
C THR A 37 -2.56 0.32 -12.39
N PHE A 38 -3.49 -0.46 -11.90
CA PHE A 38 -3.24 -1.81 -11.40
C PHE A 38 -4.33 -2.78 -11.86
N GLN A 39 -3.96 -4.04 -11.98
CA GLN A 39 -4.90 -5.12 -12.25
C GLN A 39 -5.51 -5.56 -10.92
N ALA A 40 -6.80 -5.37 -10.76
CA ALA A 40 -7.54 -5.81 -9.59
C ALA A 40 -7.74 -7.33 -9.60
N ASN A 41 -7.63 -7.92 -8.43
CA ASN A 41 -7.93 -9.35 -8.23
C ASN A 41 -9.43 -9.62 -8.30
N SER A 42 -9.76 -10.91 -8.43
CA SER A 42 -11.12 -11.45 -8.27
C SER A 42 -11.07 -12.68 -7.37
N GLY A 43 -12.15 -12.94 -6.64
CA GLY A 43 -12.25 -14.10 -5.74
C GLY A 43 -11.45 -13.95 -4.43
N VAL A 44 -11.00 -12.74 -4.08
CA VAL A 44 -10.35 -12.45 -2.80
C VAL A 44 -11.42 -12.08 -1.77
N PRO A 45 -11.37 -12.64 -0.53
CA PRO A 45 -12.32 -12.32 0.54
C PRO A 45 -12.38 -10.83 0.87
N ASP A 46 -13.47 -10.42 1.49
CA ASP A 46 -13.67 -9.06 1.99
C ASP A 46 -12.51 -8.56 2.85
N ALA A 47 -12.19 -7.28 2.75
CA ALA A 47 -11.21 -6.62 3.60
C ALA A 47 -11.51 -6.82 5.10
N SER A 48 -12.79 -6.83 5.48
CA SER A 48 -13.25 -7.11 6.84
C SER A 48 -12.90 -8.51 7.35
N THR A 49 -12.58 -9.45 6.49
CA THR A 49 -12.09 -10.79 6.87
C THR A 49 -10.62 -10.73 7.30
N SER A 50 -9.81 -9.97 6.60
CA SER A 50 -8.36 -9.83 6.89
C SER A 50 -8.08 -8.78 7.97
N ASN A 51 -8.90 -7.74 8.03
CA ASN A 51 -8.77 -6.61 8.95
C ASN A 51 -10.10 -6.30 9.67
N PRO A 52 -10.60 -7.22 10.55
CA PRO A 52 -11.96 -7.17 11.09
C PRO A 52 -12.21 -6.04 12.09
N GLY A 53 -11.17 -5.40 12.62
CA GLY A 53 -11.29 -4.32 13.61
C GLY A 53 -11.56 -2.94 13.01
N ASN A 54 -11.52 -2.79 11.69
CA ASN A 54 -11.74 -1.50 11.04
C ASN A 54 -13.22 -1.18 10.87
N ASN A 55 -13.55 0.10 10.97
CA ASN A 55 -14.85 0.62 10.56
C ASN A 55 -14.82 0.90 9.05
N TYR A 56 -15.61 0.20 8.28
CA TYR A 56 -15.68 0.30 6.82
C TYR A 56 -16.70 1.33 6.31
N GLY A 57 -17.22 2.18 7.20
CA GLY A 57 -18.07 3.31 6.84
C GLY A 57 -19.29 2.92 6.01
N CYS A 58 -19.33 3.39 4.77
CA CYS A 58 -20.43 3.14 3.85
C CYS A 58 -20.39 1.76 3.17
N LEU A 59 -19.24 1.05 3.22
CA LEU A 59 -19.08 -0.24 2.54
C LEU A 59 -19.80 -1.35 3.32
N PHE A 60 -20.88 -1.90 2.76
CA PHE A 60 -21.55 -3.09 3.33
C PHE A 60 -20.76 -4.38 3.07
N SER A 61 -19.95 -4.40 2.00
CA SER A 61 -18.97 -5.43 1.71
C SER A 61 -17.77 -4.80 1.00
N SER A 62 -16.62 -5.44 1.09
CA SER A 62 -15.35 -4.93 0.59
C SER A 62 -14.54 -6.01 -0.12
N PRO A 63 -15.13 -6.68 -1.16
CA PRO A 63 -14.48 -7.80 -1.83
C PRO A 63 -13.28 -7.34 -2.66
N ASN A 64 -12.33 -8.26 -2.85
CA ASN A 64 -11.15 -8.04 -3.69
C ASN A 64 -10.40 -6.75 -3.34
N PRO A 65 -10.03 -6.56 -2.07
CA PRO A 65 -9.47 -5.32 -1.56
C PRO A 65 -8.09 -5.02 -2.16
N ALA A 66 -7.83 -3.73 -2.37
CA ALA A 66 -6.54 -3.17 -2.70
C ALA A 66 -6.24 -2.00 -1.77
N TRP A 67 -5.25 -2.16 -0.89
CA TRP A 67 -4.88 -1.17 0.11
C TRP A 67 -3.74 -0.29 -0.34
N TYR A 68 -3.94 1.02 -0.23
CA TYR A 68 -2.97 2.04 -0.60
C TYR A 68 -2.82 3.08 0.49
N TYR A 69 -1.72 3.85 0.43
CA TYR A 69 -1.55 5.05 1.23
C TYR A 69 -1.07 6.22 0.37
N LEU A 70 -1.46 7.42 0.79
CA LEU A 70 -1.03 8.68 0.24
C LEU A 70 -0.28 9.43 1.33
N GLU A 71 1.00 9.72 1.10
CA GLU A 71 1.77 10.61 1.96
C GLU A 71 1.77 12.01 1.33
N ILE A 72 1.34 13.00 2.07
CA ILE A 72 1.18 14.37 1.56
C ILE A 72 2.51 15.09 1.56
N SER A 73 2.97 15.55 0.40
CA SER A 73 4.17 16.38 0.27
C SER A 73 3.87 17.87 0.14
N GLN A 74 2.69 18.23 -0.35
CA GLN A 74 2.25 19.62 -0.52
C GLN A 74 0.86 19.79 0.08
N THR A 75 0.76 20.74 1.01
CA THR A 75 -0.52 21.13 1.62
C THR A 75 -1.51 21.64 0.59
N GLY A 76 -2.76 21.19 0.69
CA GLY A 76 -3.86 21.62 -0.17
C GLY A 76 -4.97 20.59 -0.26
N SER A 77 -5.96 20.86 -1.09
CA SER A 77 -7.00 19.90 -1.43
C SER A 77 -6.50 18.89 -2.45
N LEU A 78 -7.02 17.67 -2.38
CA LEU A 78 -6.77 16.60 -3.38
C LEU A 78 -8.12 16.11 -3.88
N SER A 79 -8.32 16.13 -5.16
CA SER A 79 -9.44 15.47 -5.83
C SER A 79 -8.86 14.39 -6.75
N MET A 80 -9.38 13.18 -6.64
CA MET A 80 -8.90 12.04 -7.40
C MET A 80 -10.06 11.42 -8.18
N THR A 81 -9.74 10.70 -9.23
CA THR A 81 -10.70 9.89 -9.98
C THR A 81 -10.17 8.45 -10.02
N LEU A 82 -10.97 7.54 -9.50
CA LEU A 82 -10.85 6.10 -9.73
C LEU A 82 -11.72 5.75 -10.93
N SER A 83 -11.22 4.92 -11.84
CA SER A 83 -11.96 4.44 -12.99
C SER A 83 -11.63 2.99 -13.33
N ALA A 84 -12.64 2.22 -13.71
CA ALA A 84 -12.54 0.83 -14.09
C ALA A 84 -13.51 0.51 -15.23
N ALA A 85 -13.54 -0.76 -15.69
CA ALA A 85 -14.52 -1.21 -16.65
C ALA A 85 -15.88 -1.56 -16.03
N GLN A 86 -15.85 -1.98 -14.76
CA GLN A 86 -17.02 -2.41 -14.00
C GLN A 86 -16.97 -1.79 -12.59
N ASP A 87 -18.01 -2.03 -11.82
CA ASP A 87 -18.29 -1.51 -10.49
C ASP A 87 -17.11 -1.64 -9.51
N ILE A 88 -16.75 -0.52 -8.90
CA ILE A 88 -15.71 -0.37 -7.89
C ILE A 88 -16.20 0.57 -6.79
N ASP A 89 -15.78 0.29 -5.55
CA ASP A 89 -16.07 1.15 -4.40
C ASP A 89 -14.77 1.55 -3.69
N PHE A 90 -14.86 2.51 -2.77
CA PHE A 90 -13.71 2.91 -1.98
C PHE A 90 -14.09 3.43 -0.59
N ILE A 91 -13.09 3.42 0.29
CA ILE A 91 -13.12 4.16 1.55
C ILE A 91 -11.72 4.71 1.87
N MET A 92 -11.67 5.87 2.51
CA MET A 92 -10.46 6.56 2.91
C MET A 92 -10.48 6.90 4.39
N TRP A 93 -9.35 6.65 5.07
CA TRP A 93 -9.11 7.02 6.48
C TRP A 93 -7.92 7.96 6.59
N GLY A 94 -7.92 8.81 7.58
CA GLY A 94 -6.89 9.78 7.91
C GLY A 94 -7.48 11.13 8.36
N PRO A 95 -6.63 12.11 8.70
CA PRO A 95 -5.17 12.04 8.59
C PRO A 95 -4.49 11.23 9.70
N PHE A 96 -3.45 10.51 9.34
CA PHE A 96 -2.51 9.92 10.28
C PHE A 96 -1.21 10.75 10.30
N PRO A 97 -0.50 10.87 11.44
CA PRO A 97 0.69 11.71 11.53
C PRO A 97 1.88 11.18 10.72
N ASN A 98 1.89 9.91 10.36
CA ASN A 98 2.90 9.26 9.52
C ASN A 98 2.45 7.84 9.12
N LEU A 99 3.18 7.23 8.18
CA LEU A 99 2.88 5.88 7.70
C LEU A 99 2.98 4.81 8.79
N LEU A 100 3.96 4.94 9.71
CA LEU A 100 4.11 3.98 10.80
C LEU A 100 2.87 3.94 11.69
N ASN A 101 2.30 5.11 11.99
CA ASN A 101 1.05 5.23 12.75
C ASN A 101 -0.13 4.63 11.97
N ALA A 102 -0.26 4.92 10.69
CA ALA A 102 -1.29 4.31 9.84
C ALA A 102 -1.21 2.79 9.85
N VAL A 103 -0.03 2.20 9.65
CA VAL A 103 0.19 0.75 9.66
C VAL A 103 -0.08 0.14 11.03
N ALA A 104 0.36 0.79 12.13
CA ALA A 104 0.12 0.29 13.49
C ALA A 104 -1.38 0.19 13.84
N ASN A 105 -2.21 1.04 13.22
CA ASN A 105 -3.65 1.06 13.42
C ASN A 105 -4.45 0.24 12.37
N CYS A 106 -3.79 -0.54 11.55
CA CYS A 106 -4.39 -1.32 10.45
C CYS A 106 -5.57 -2.24 10.82
N ASN A 107 -5.88 -2.42 12.08
CA ASN A 107 -6.99 -3.26 12.54
C ASN A 107 -7.91 -2.50 13.52
N SER A 108 -7.82 -1.18 13.54
CA SER A 108 -8.53 -0.35 14.50
C SER A 108 -8.94 1.02 13.96
N TYR A 109 -9.01 1.18 12.63
CA TYR A 109 -9.54 2.41 12.06
C TYR A 109 -10.99 2.60 12.48
N SER A 110 -11.26 3.72 13.14
CA SER A 110 -12.58 4.07 13.67
C SER A 110 -13.41 4.86 12.67
N ALA A 111 -14.68 5.07 12.98
CA ALA A 111 -15.54 5.98 12.20
C ALA A 111 -15.01 7.43 12.20
N ALA A 112 -14.28 7.83 13.26
CA ALA A 112 -13.71 9.17 13.35
C ALA A 112 -12.48 9.36 12.45
N ASP A 113 -11.84 8.27 12.03
CA ASP A 113 -10.70 8.29 11.11
C ASP A 113 -11.14 8.37 9.64
N ILE A 114 -12.40 8.09 9.32
CA ILE A 114 -12.91 8.20 7.95
C ILE A 114 -12.82 9.66 7.52
N VAL A 115 -12.23 9.90 6.34
CA VAL A 115 -12.10 11.26 5.78
C VAL A 115 -13.48 11.90 5.74
N PRO A 116 -13.66 13.09 6.32
CA PRO A 116 -14.98 13.69 6.46
C PRO A 116 -15.66 13.91 5.09
N ASP A 117 -16.93 13.50 5.02
CA ASP A 117 -17.81 13.88 3.93
C ASP A 117 -18.25 15.35 4.09
N LEU A 118 -18.47 16.06 2.99
CA LEU A 118 -19.14 17.36 2.99
C LEU A 118 -20.67 17.14 2.96
N PRO A 119 -21.45 18.04 3.50
CA PRO A 119 -21.61 18.59 4.83
C PRO A 119 -22.54 17.73 5.71
N ALA A 120 -22.69 18.09 6.99
CA ALA A 120 -23.64 17.47 7.91
C ALA A 120 -25.04 17.31 7.31
N GLY A 121 -25.48 16.06 7.14
CA GLY A 121 -26.76 15.72 6.52
C GLY A 121 -26.72 14.61 5.48
N CYS A 122 -25.53 14.22 5.04
CA CYS A 122 -25.30 13.09 4.16
C CYS A 122 -24.95 11.87 5.01
N GLY A 123 -25.85 10.93 5.16
CA GLY A 123 -25.59 9.76 6.01
C GLY A 123 -26.85 9.13 6.56
N GLY A 124 -27.80 8.83 5.73
CA GLY A 124 -28.96 8.05 6.10
C GLY A 124 -29.30 7.08 4.98
N PHE A 125 -29.73 5.90 5.36
CA PHE A 125 -30.17 4.79 4.50
C PHE A 125 -31.16 5.19 3.38
N PHE A 126 -31.67 6.43 3.39
CA PHE A 126 -32.59 7.06 2.41
C PHE A 126 -32.31 8.54 2.14
N GLY A 127 -31.12 9.04 2.41
CA GLY A 127 -30.72 10.42 2.12
C GLY A 127 -30.32 10.64 0.65
N PRO A 128 -30.26 11.90 0.17
CA PRO A 128 -29.77 12.20 -1.17
C PRO A 128 -28.35 11.64 -1.33
N VAL A 129 -28.04 11.09 -2.51
CA VAL A 129 -26.72 10.59 -2.87
C VAL A 129 -25.75 11.77 -2.78
N CYS A 130 -25.06 11.86 -1.64
CA CYS A 130 -23.98 12.81 -1.48
C CYS A 130 -22.75 12.20 -2.14
N THR A 131 -22.03 12.99 -2.93
CA THR A 131 -20.71 12.64 -3.41
C THR A 131 -19.78 12.57 -2.18
N GLN A 132 -19.57 11.38 -1.68
CA GLN A 132 -18.83 11.13 -0.45
C GLN A 132 -17.36 11.33 -0.72
N GLN A 133 -16.69 12.21 0.03
CA GLN A 133 -15.26 12.47 -0.15
C GLN A 133 -14.42 11.28 0.34
N GLY A 134 -14.82 10.67 1.44
CA GLY A 134 -14.09 9.60 2.11
C GLY A 134 -14.62 8.20 1.88
N CYS A 135 -15.81 8.02 1.30
CA CYS A 135 -16.40 6.69 1.11
C CYS A 135 -17.46 6.70 0.01
N SER A 136 -17.46 5.71 -0.88
CA SER A 136 -18.53 5.45 -1.84
C SER A 136 -18.84 3.97 -1.93
N TYR A 137 -20.14 3.66 -2.00
CA TYR A 137 -20.70 2.33 -2.22
C TYR A 137 -21.83 2.46 -3.26
N SER A 138 -21.45 2.85 -4.46
CA SER A 138 -22.39 3.11 -5.55
C SER A 138 -22.11 2.16 -6.70
N ALA A 139 -23.14 1.70 -7.39
CA ALA A 139 -22.98 0.85 -8.56
C ALA A 139 -22.38 1.64 -9.75
N SER A 140 -21.13 2.08 -9.58
CA SER A 140 -20.40 2.93 -10.52
C SER A 140 -19.03 2.33 -10.84
N ASN A 141 -18.59 2.51 -12.06
CA ASN A 141 -17.24 2.20 -12.49
C ASN A 141 -16.31 3.43 -12.43
N ILE A 142 -16.81 4.56 -11.92
CA ILE A 142 -16.05 5.81 -11.71
C ILE A 142 -16.37 6.31 -10.32
N GLU A 143 -15.33 6.51 -9.50
CA GLU A 143 -15.42 7.02 -8.14
C GLU A 143 -14.50 8.23 -7.95
N THR A 144 -14.85 9.13 -7.00
CA THR A 144 -14.17 10.41 -6.85
C THR A 144 -13.70 10.67 -5.41
N PRO A 145 -12.74 9.89 -4.89
CA PRO A 145 -12.18 10.18 -3.57
C PRO A 145 -11.55 11.57 -3.51
N SER A 146 -11.76 12.29 -2.41
CA SER A 146 -11.19 13.61 -2.24
C SER A 146 -10.86 13.94 -0.79
N ILE A 147 -9.92 14.87 -0.60
CA ILE A 147 -9.50 15.42 0.69
C ILE A 147 -9.55 16.93 0.57
N SER A 148 -10.34 17.58 1.44
CA SER A 148 -10.57 19.04 1.33
C SER A 148 -9.38 19.87 1.81
N ASN A 149 -8.60 19.38 2.78
CA ASN A 149 -7.49 20.12 3.37
C ASN A 149 -6.44 19.16 3.94
N ALA A 150 -5.60 18.63 3.07
CA ALA A 150 -4.47 17.79 3.46
C ALA A 150 -3.27 18.65 3.85
N LEU A 151 -2.57 18.32 4.92
CA LEU A 151 -1.34 18.99 5.36
C LEU A 151 -0.11 18.17 4.99
N ALA A 152 0.97 18.83 4.59
CA ALA A 152 2.23 18.15 4.30
C ALA A 152 2.71 17.33 5.51
N GLY A 153 3.11 16.08 5.29
CA GLY A 153 3.50 15.10 6.30
C GLY A 153 2.37 14.19 6.76
N GLU A 154 1.11 14.52 6.50
CA GLU A 154 -0.02 13.62 6.81
C GLU A 154 -0.03 12.42 5.87
N VAL A 155 -0.59 11.32 6.38
CA VAL A 155 -0.83 10.09 5.63
C VAL A 155 -2.31 9.77 5.63
N TYR A 156 -2.81 9.38 4.46
CA TYR A 156 -4.17 8.88 4.28
C TYR A 156 -4.11 7.45 3.75
N VAL A 157 -5.01 6.61 4.22
CA VAL A 157 -5.16 5.22 3.75
C VAL A 157 -6.36 5.13 2.85
N LEU A 158 -6.20 4.53 1.69
CA LEU A 158 -7.25 4.30 0.70
C LEU A 158 -7.42 2.79 0.50
N LEU A 159 -8.62 2.30 0.72
CA LEU A 159 -9.05 0.97 0.28
C LEU A 159 -9.88 1.14 -0.98
N VAL A 160 -9.50 0.44 -2.03
CA VAL A 160 -10.30 0.28 -3.25
C VAL A 160 -10.81 -1.15 -3.29
N THR A 161 -12.08 -1.35 -3.60
CA THR A 161 -12.66 -2.69 -3.77
C THR A 161 -13.12 -2.89 -5.22
N ASN A 162 -12.86 -4.07 -5.75
CA ASN A 162 -13.38 -4.50 -7.05
C ASN A 162 -14.71 -5.24 -6.82
N TYR A 163 -15.79 -4.46 -6.66
CA TYR A 163 -17.09 -4.99 -6.28
C TYR A 163 -17.65 -5.96 -7.33
N ALA A 164 -17.42 -5.66 -8.61
CA ALA A 164 -17.87 -6.53 -9.72
C ALA A 164 -17.23 -7.93 -9.72
N ASN A 165 -16.19 -8.15 -8.92
CA ASN A 165 -15.50 -9.45 -8.78
C ASN A 165 -15.01 -10.03 -10.13
N VAL A 166 -14.52 -9.17 -11.01
CA VAL A 166 -13.92 -9.54 -12.30
C VAL A 166 -12.49 -9.03 -12.37
N VAL A 167 -11.62 -9.73 -13.09
CA VAL A 167 -10.28 -9.25 -13.37
C VAL A 167 -10.37 -8.05 -14.32
N GLN A 168 -9.98 -6.87 -13.83
CA GLN A 168 -10.02 -5.62 -14.57
C GLN A 168 -8.89 -4.69 -14.16
N ASN A 169 -8.57 -3.71 -14.99
CA ASN A 169 -7.67 -2.64 -14.60
C ASN A 169 -8.44 -1.53 -13.91
N ILE A 170 -7.91 -1.06 -12.78
CA ILE A 170 -8.38 0.11 -12.06
C ILE A 170 -7.30 1.19 -12.20
N SER A 171 -7.70 2.39 -12.58
CA SER A 171 -6.82 3.55 -12.68
C SER A 171 -7.22 4.59 -11.64
N LEU A 172 -6.24 5.20 -10.98
CA LEU A 172 -6.38 6.33 -10.08
C LEU A 172 -5.51 7.47 -10.59
N VAL A 173 -6.10 8.66 -10.75
CA VAL A 173 -5.41 9.87 -11.17
C VAL A 173 -5.87 11.06 -10.32
N GLN A 174 -4.98 12.02 -10.08
CA GLN A 174 -5.39 13.30 -9.51
C GLN A 174 -6.14 14.10 -10.56
N SER A 175 -7.38 14.45 -10.27
CA SER A 175 -8.26 15.21 -11.17
C SER A 175 -8.37 16.68 -10.80
N GLY A 176 -7.86 17.07 -9.63
CA GLY A 176 -7.89 18.47 -9.18
C GLY A 176 -7.27 18.66 -7.79
N GLY A 177 -7.34 19.91 -7.33
CA GLY A 177 -6.79 20.31 -6.04
C GLY A 177 -5.39 20.92 -6.16
N SER A 178 -4.96 21.59 -5.08
CA SER A 178 -3.64 22.23 -4.97
C SER A 178 -2.65 21.40 -4.14
N GLY A 179 -3.10 20.33 -3.49
CA GLY A 179 -2.27 19.41 -2.74
C GLY A 179 -1.47 18.49 -3.65
N GLY A 180 -0.47 17.83 -3.10
CA GLY A 180 0.34 16.84 -3.82
C GLY A 180 0.84 15.74 -2.90
N THR A 181 1.10 14.57 -3.46
CA THR A 181 1.60 13.41 -2.72
C THR A 181 3.11 13.23 -2.92
N ASN A 182 3.74 12.57 -1.95
CA ASN A 182 5.15 12.22 -2.01
C ASN A 182 5.37 11.06 -3.00
N CYS A 183 6.02 11.34 -4.12
CA CYS A 183 6.30 10.32 -5.14
C CYS A 183 7.52 9.46 -4.84
N ASN A 184 8.33 9.81 -3.84
CA ASN A 184 9.46 8.98 -3.42
C ASN A 184 8.99 7.65 -2.79
N VAL A 185 7.73 7.58 -2.34
CA VAL A 185 7.12 6.33 -1.83
C VAL A 185 7.07 5.20 -2.87
N LEU A 186 7.20 5.53 -4.17
CA LEU A 186 7.25 4.55 -5.26
C LEU A 186 8.66 4.01 -5.51
N ASN A 187 9.68 4.65 -4.95
CA ASN A 187 11.05 4.21 -5.15
C ASN A 187 11.33 2.99 -4.27
N PRO A 188 11.76 1.86 -4.85
CA PRO A 188 12.10 0.70 -4.06
C PRO A 188 13.26 1.03 -3.10
N CYS A 189 13.26 0.38 -1.95
CA CYS A 189 14.43 0.36 -1.09
C CYS A 189 15.59 -0.27 -1.87
N ASP A 190 16.67 0.47 -2.02
CA ASP A 190 17.87 0.01 -2.71
C ASP A 190 19.06 0.02 -1.76
N MET A 191 19.70 -1.13 -1.61
CA MET A 191 20.92 -1.27 -0.82
C MET A 191 22.09 -0.84 -1.70
N THR A 192 22.66 0.33 -1.43
CA THR A 192 23.72 0.94 -2.24
C THR A 192 25.11 0.49 -1.84
N TYR A 193 25.27 0.10 -0.57
CA TYR A 193 26.57 -0.31 -0.05
C TYR A 193 26.41 -1.30 1.08
N ILE A 194 27.28 -2.29 1.14
CA ILE A 194 27.46 -3.18 2.27
C ILE A 194 28.95 -3.44 2.50
N ASN A 195 29.41 -3.20 3.69
CA ASN A 195 30.75 -3.57 4.13
C ASN A 195 30.66 -4.21 5.50
N ALA A 196 31.34 -5.32 5.68
CA ALA A 196 31.41 -6.01 6.95
C ALA A 196 32.87 -6.44 7.22
N SER A 197 33.31 -6.26 8.44
CA SER A 197 34.59 -6.73 8.92
C SER A 197 34.41 -7.58 10.16
N VAL A 198 35.24 -8.58 10.32
CA VAL A 198 35.26 -9.45 11.50
C VAL A 198 36.45 -9.06 12.38
N THR A 199 36.25 -9.08 13.69
CA THR A 199 37.35 -8.98 14.66
C THR A 199 38.14 -10.28 14.69
N SER A 200 39.31 -10.25 15.34
CA SER A 200 40.06 -11.48 15.63
C SER A 200 39.20 -12.41 16.49
N CYS A 201 39.21 -13.69 16.16
CA CYS A 201 38.54 -14.70 16.95
C CYS A 201 39.09 -14.71 18.39
N ASP A 202 38.20 -14.63 19.37
CA ASP A 202 38.57 -14.88 20.77
C ASP A 202 38.72 -16.40 20.95
N SER A 203 39.94 -16.83 21.15
CA SER A 203 40.29 -18.26 21.29
C SER A 203 39.74 -18.91 22.55
N LEU A 204 39.30 -18.12 23.54
CA LEU A 204 38.74 -18.65 24.81
C LEU A 204 37.24 -18.93 24.68
N SER A 205 36.52 -18.01 24.03
CA SER A 205 35.08 -18.14 23.83
C SER A 205 34.69 -18.80 22.50
N GLY A 206 35.61 -18.87 21.54
CA GLY A 206 35.33 -19.30 20.19
C GLY A 206 34.42 -18.35 19.40
N THR A 207 34.32 -17.11 19.85
CA THR A 207 33.44 -16.08 19.25
C THR A 207 34.24 -14.99 18.54
N TYR A 208 33.57 -14.28 17.66
CA TYR A 208 34.10 -13.09 16.98
C TYR A 208 32.98 -12.08 16.80
N ASP A 209 33.31 -10.81 16.77
CA ASP A 209 32.35 -9.76 16.47
C ASP A 209 32.39 -9.40 14.97
N ILE A 210 31.22 -9.11 14.41
CA ILE A 210 31.09 -8.57 13.08
C ILE A 210 30.65 -7.12 13.22
N SER A 211 31.39 -6.22 12.61
CA SER A 211 31.00 -4.81 12.49
C SER A 211 30.93 -4.42 11.02
N GLY A 212 30.02 -3.51 10.68
CA GLY A 212 29.88 -3.09 9.28
C GLY A 212 28.94 -1.92 9.11
N VAL A 213 28.83 -1.45 7.87
CA VAL A 213 27.95 -0.40 7.43
C VAL A 213 27.12 -0.92 6.28
N ILE A 214 25.83 -0.63 6.32
CA ILE A 214 24.91 -0.87 5.21
C ILE A 214 24.26 0.47 4.88
N GLU A 215 24.35 0.88 3.62
CA GLU A 215 23.74 2.11 3.14
C GLU A 215 22.54 1.79 2.24
N PHE A 216 21.47 2.54 2.42
CA PHE A 216 20.26 2.41 1.64
C PHE A 216 19.85 3.73 1.01
N ASN A 217 19.35 3.66 -0.21
CA ASN A 217 18.43 4.67 -0.72
C ASN A 217 16.99 4.22 -0.37
N ASN A 218 16.17 5.16 0.05
CA ASN A 218 14.76 4.91 0.38
C ASN A 218 14.59 3.76 1.41
N ALA A 219 15.29 3.86 2.54
CA ALA A 219 15.17 2.87 3.61
C ALA A 219 13.70 2.71 4.03
N PRO A 220 13.21 1.48 4.18
CA PRO A 220 11.80 1.26 4.53
C PRO A 220 11.52 1.72 5.95
N LEU A 221 10.32 2.26 6.18
CA LEU A 221 9.86 2.69 7.50
C LEU A 221 9.39 1.52 8.38
N PHE A 222 9.18 0.36 7.78
CA PHE A 222 8.72 -0.86 8.45
C PHE A 222 9.32 -2.10 7.78
N GLY A 223 9.15 -3.25 8.41
CA GLY A 223 9.80 -4.50 8.00
C GLY A 223 11.03 -4.81 8.83
N SER A 224 11.95 -5.59 8.31
CA SER A 224 13.20 -5.92 9.00
C SER A 224 14.33 -6.14 8.01
N LEU A 225 15.53 -5.71 8.40
CA LEU A 225 16.78 -6.11 7.76
C LEU A 225 17.29 -7.37 8.45
N VAL A 226 17.44 -8.44 7.71
CA VAL A 226 17.98 -9.71 8.21
C VAL A 226 19.37 -9.93 7.64
N LEU A 227 20.38 -9.89 8.47
CA LEU A 227 21.75 -10.27 8.10
C LEU A 227 21.96 -11.75 8.45
N LYS A 228 22.39 -12.54 7.48
CA LYS A 228 22.70 -13.96 7.67
C LYS A 228 24.16 -14.24 7.33
N ASN A 229 24.79 -15.07 8.15
CA ASN A 229 26.10 -15.65 7.82
C ASN A 229 25.93 -16.92 6.98
N CYS A 230 27.05 -17.47 6.48
CA CYS A 230 27.05 -18.70 5.71
C CYS A 230 26.67 -19.94 6.52
N SER A 231 26.73 -19.88 7.85
CA SER A 231 26.35 -20.95 8.78
C SER A 231 24.84 -20.94 9.10
N GLY A 232 24.12 -19.91 8.65
CA GLY A 232 22.68 -19.79 8.86
C GLY A 232 22.27 -18.95 10.09
N ASP A 233 23.24 -18.49 10.90
CA ASP A 233 22.93 -17.57 12.00
C ASP A 233 22.44 -16.24 11.43
N SER A 234 21.52 -15.59 12.12
CA SER A 234 20.94 -14.34 11.66
C SER A 234 20.78 -13.32 12.77
N VAL A 235 20.96 -12.05 12.40
CA VAL A 235 20.61 -10.88 13.23
C VAL A 235 19.55 -10.08 12.50
N ILE A 236 18.56 -9.64 13.25
CA ILE A 236 17.41 -8.89 12.72
C ILE A 236 17.47 -7.46 13.26
N TYR A 237 17.41 -6.50 12.37
CA TYR A 237 17.28 -5.09 12.67
C TYR A 237 15.90 -4.60 12.22
N ILE A 238 15.29 -3.74 13.03
CA ILE A 238 14.00 -3.10 12.74
C ILE A 238 14.19 -1.60 12.56
N PRO A 239 13.39 -0.93 11.71
CA PRO A 239 13.43 0.53 11.55
C PRO A 239 13.17 1.28 12.87
N PRO A 240 13.61 2.55 12.97
CA PRO A 240 14.31 3.31 11.95
C PRO A 240 15.77 2.86 11.82
N PHE A 241 16.23 2.73 10.56
CA PHE A 241 17.65 2.49 10.28
C PHE A 241 18.39 3.83 10.32
N THR A 242 19.38 3.95 11.20
CA THR A 242 20.19 5.17 11.40
C THR A 242 21.63 4.94 10.99
#